data_773913e43061cb5d12d30b95782f6add
#
_entry.id   773913e43061cb5d12d30b95782f6add
#
_cell.length_a   1.000
_cell.length_b   1.000
_cell.length_c   1.000
_cell.angle_alpha   90.00
_cell.angle_beta   90.00
_cell.angle_gamma   90.00
#
_symmetry.space_group_name_H-M   'P 1'
#
loop_
_entity.id
_entity.type
_entity.pdbx_description
1 polymer ?
#
loop_
_entity_poly.entity_id
_entity_poly.type
_entity_poly.pdbx_seq_one_letter_code
_entity_poly.pdbx_strand_id
1 'polypeptide(L)'
;MKILVDENMPYARELFSRLGEVKAVPGRPIPVEELNHADALMVRSVTKVNESLLSGTPINFVGTATAGTDHVDEAWLKQAGIGFSAAPGCNAIAVVEYVFSALLMLAERDGFSLRDRTIGIVGVGNVGSRLQTRLEALGIRTLLCDPPRAARGDEGDFRTLDELVQEADVLTFHTPLYKDGPYKTLHLADETLIRRLKPGAILINACRGPVVDNAALLARLNAGQPLSVVLDVWEXXNRILTSRYWKPWISARRILPVIRWKAKRAAPLRSLRRIARLLAASSMSRWRHYCLRLSLVVLRFMARWINRR
;
A
#
# COMPACT_ATOMS: atom_id res chain seq x y z
N MET A 1 -22.20 20.40 13.06
CA MET A 1 -21.60 19.73 11.91
C MET A 1 -21.88 18.24 11.98
N LYS A 2 -22.37 17.66 10.89
CA LYS A 2 -22.61 16.20 10.79
C LYS A 2 -21.51 15.56 9.96
N ILE A 3 -20.91 14.52 10.50
CA ILE A 3 -19.75 13.86 9.92
C ILE A 3 -20.09 12.39 9.65
N LEU A 4 -20.11 11.99 8.38
CA LEU A 4 -20.23 10.58 8.02
C LEU A 4 -18.86 9.94 8.05
N VAL A 5 -18.76 8.74 8.64
CA VAL A 5 -17.52 7.98 8.68
C VAL A 5 -17.75 6.56 8.19
N ASP A 6 -16.79 5.99 7.47
CA ASP A 6 -16.82 4.57 7.09
C ASP A 6 -16.89 3.74 8.38
N GLU A 7 -17.89 2.84 8.47
CA GLU A 7 -18.15 2.00 9.66
C GLU A 7 -16.93 1.15 10.07
N ASN A 8 -16.02 0.89 9.14
CA ASN A 8 -14.81 0.11 9.39
C ASN A 8 -13.58 1.00 9.65
N MET A 9 -13.78 2.31 9.88
CA MET A 9 -12.71 3.22 10.27
C MET A 9 -12.56 3.16 11.80
N PRO A 10 -11.46 2.58 12.32
CA PRO A 10 -11.29 2.47 13.76
C PRO A 10 -11.12 3.84 14.42
N TYR A 11 -11.69 3.98 15.60
CA TYR A 11 -11.62 5.20 16.43
C TYR A 11 -12.25 6.45 15.80
N ALA A 12 -13.00 6.31 14.70
CA ALA A 12 -13.58 7.46 14.01
C ALA A 12 -14.55 8.23 14.92
N ARG A 13 -15.41 7.51 15.63
CA ARG A 13 -16.37 8.15 16.53
C ARG A 13 -15.67 8.92 17.65
N GLU A 14 -14.70 8.30 18.32
CA GLU A 14 -13.96 8.90 19.44
C GLU A 14 -13.19 10.16 19.02
N LEU A 15 -12.72 10.19 17.80
CA LEU A 15 -11.88 11.28 17.30
C LEU A 15 -12.70 12.44 16.73
N PHE A 16 -13.71 12.13 15.93
CA PHE A 16 -14.48 13.16 15.23
C PHE A 16 -15.65 13.70 16.03
N SER A 17 -16.12 13.00 17.10
CA SER A 17 -17.19 13.51 17.97
C SER A 17 -16.86 14.83 18.66
N ARG A 18 -15.57 15.18 18.72
CA ARG A 18 -15.13 16.50 19.22
C ARG A 18 -15.44 17.65 18.24
N LEU A 19 -15.73 17.31 16.98
CA LEU A 19 -16.00 18.29 15.92
C LEU A 19 -17.48 18.37 15.57
N GLY A 20 -18.24 17.33 15.89
CA GLY A 20 -19.65 17.29 15.57
C GLY A 20 -20.30 15.93 15.79
N GLU A 21 -21.52 15.80 15.33
CA GLU A 21 -22.27 14.55 15.34
C GLU A 21 -21.66 13.57 14.34
N VAL A 22 -21.30 12.38 14.79
CA VAL A 22 -20.66 11.34 13.96
C VAL A 22 -21.63 10.20 13.70
N LYS A 23 -21.85 9.90 12.42
CA LYS A 23 -22.67 8.77 11.99
C LYS A 23 -21.81 7.80 11.16
N ALA A 24 -21.79 6.54 11.56
CA ALA A 24 -21.11 5.48 10.82
C ALA A 24 -22.02 4.97 9.69
N VAL A 25 -21.45 4.82 8.49
CA VAL A 25 -22.18 4.34 7.31
C VAL A 25 -21.33 3.28 6.59
N PRO A 26 -21.96 2.37 5.81
CA PRO A 26 -21.21 1.48 4.94
C PRO A 26 -20.36 2.28 3.95
N GLY A 27 -19.12 1.85 3.75
CA GLY A 27 -18.23 2.52 2.79
C GLY A 27 -18.62 2.28 1.33
N ARG A 28 -19.50 1.29 1.05
CA ARG A 28 -19.93 0.92 -0.30
C ARG A 28 -21.18 0.03 -0.28
N PRO A 29 -22.31 0.50 -0.81
CA PRO A 29 -22.59 1.89 -1.17
C PRO A 29 -22.84 2.78 0.07
N ILE A 30 -22.59 4.07 -0.06
CA ILE A 30 -23.03 5.03 0.95
C ILE A 30 -24.49 5.39 0.62
N PRO A 31 -25.41 5.36 1.59
CA PRO A 31 -26.81 5.78 1.33
C PRO A 31 -26.87 7.26 0.95
N VAL A 32 -27.51 7.55 -0.17
CA VAL A 32 -27.62 8.93 -0.70
C VAL A 32 -28.30 9.87 0.30
N GLU A 33 -29.29 9.37 1.02
CA GLU A 33 -30.01 10.13 2.06
C GLU A 33 -29.06 10.66 3.14
N GLU A 34 -28.05 9.86 3.51
CA GLU A 34 -27.08 10.28 4.51
C GLU A 34 -26.16 11.38 4.00
N LEU A 35 -25.76 11.29 2.72
CA LEU A 35 -24.91 12.32 2.09
C LEU A 35 -25.61 13.68 2.07
N ASN A 36 -26.93 13.69 1.85
CA ASN A 36 -27.74 14.92 1.77
C ASN A 36 -27.88 15.67 3.10
N HIS A 37 -27.48 15.04 4.19
CA HIS A 37 -27.59 15.61 5.54
C HIS A 37 -26.25 15.74 6.26
N ALA A 38 -25.13 15.63 5.53
CA ALA A 38 -23.80 15.63 6.12
C ALA A 38 -22.94 16.79 5.62
N ASP A 39 -22.14 17.34 6.50
CA ASP A 39 -21.17 18.40 6.18
C ASP A 39 -19.80 17.85 5.77
N ALA A 40 -19.45 16.66 6.28
CA ALA A 40 -18.14 16.05 6.02
C ALA A 40 -18.25 14.54 5.84
N LEU A 41 -17.36 14.00 5.00
CA LEU A 41 -17.31 12.57 4.69
C LEU A 41 -15.91 12.02 4.92
N MET A 42 -15.80 11.03 5.81
CA MET A 42 -14.54 10.33 6.10
C MET A 42 -14.58 8.94 5.50
N VAL A 43 -13.71 8.68 4.53
CA VAL A 43 -13.74 7.44 3.74
C VAL A 43 -12.48 6.59 3.93
N ARG A 44 -12.58 5.36 3.43
CA ARG A 44 -11.47 4.45 3.21
C ARG A 44 -11.37 4.16 1.70
N SER A 45 -10.37 3.38 1.30
CA SER A 45 -10.09 3.08 -0.11
C SER A 45 -11.21 2.33 -0.87
N VAL A 46 -12.23 1.86 -0.15
CA VAL A 46 -13.37 1.15 -0.77
C VAL A 46 -14.41 2.09 -1.38
N THR A 47 -14.41 3.36 -0.97
CA THR A 47 -15.35 4.39 -1.42
C THR A 47 -14.73 5.18 -2.55
N LYS A 48 -15.35 5.14 -3.73
CA LYS A 48 -14.94 5.98 -4.85
C LYS A 48 -15.57 7.37 -4.68
N VAL A 49 -14.72 8.38 -4.46
CA VAL A 49 -15.16 9.76 -4.25
C VAL A 49 -14.97 10.55 -5.55
N ASN A 50 -16.05 11.01 -6.11
CA ASN A 50 -16.08 11.73 -7.38
C ASN A 50 -17.36 12.57 -7.49
N GLU A 51 -17.52 13.26 -8.61
CA GLU A 51 -18.70 14.06 -8.90
C GLU A 51 -20.02 13.29 -8.73
N SER A 52 -20.09 12.06 -9.25
CA SER A 52 -21.34 11.29 -9.19
C SER A 52 -21.76 10.92 -7.76
N LEU A 53 -20.82 10.90 -6.81
CA LEU A 53 -21.13 10.64 -5.41
C LEU A 53 -21.54 11.91 -4.66
N LEU A 54 -20.91 13.05 -4.96
CA LEU A 54 -21.01 14.24 -4.10
C LEU A 54 -21.74 15.43 -4.72
N SER A 55 -22.02 15.40 -6.02
CA SER A 55 -22.72 16.50 -6.67
C SER A 55 -24.11 16.68 -6.05
N GLY A 56 -24.45 17.93 -5.72
CA GLY A 56 -25.74 18.26 -5.10
C GLY A 56 -25.83 18.00 -3.60
N THR A 57 -24.78 17.45 -2.97
CA THR A 57 -24.76 17.26 -1.52
C THR A 57 -24.19 18.51 -0.82
N PRO A 58 -24.51 18.73 0.47
CA PRO A 58 -23.92 19.83 1.22
C PRO A 58 -22.51 19.53 1.75
N ILE A 59 -21.92 18.39 1.40
CA ILE A 59 -20.58 17.98 1.87
C ILE A 59 -19.54 18.98 1.35
N ASN A 60 -18.81 19.57 2.29
CA ASN A 60 -17.79 20.57 2.00
C ASN A 60 -16.38 20.14 2.41
N PHE A 61 -16.25 18.92 2.98
CA PHE A 61 -14.94 18.34 3.34
C PHE A 61 -14.95 16.83 3.17
N VAL A 62 -13.88 16.30 2.57
CA VAL A 62 -13.63 14.86 2.45
C VAL A 62 -12.29 14.52 3.09
N GLY A 63 -12.27 13.55 3.97
CA GLY A 63 -11.04 12.98 4.52
C GLY A 63 -10.90 11.52 4.17
N THR A 64 -9.71 11.06 3.82
CA THR A 64 -9.49 9.62 3.64
C THR A 64 -8.46 9.09 4.64
N ALA A 65 -8.83 7.99 5.31
CA ALA A 65 -7.95 7.28 6.25
C ALA A 65 -6.99 6.33 5.51
N THR A 66 -6.45 6.80 4.37
CA THR A 66 -5.53 6.02 3.54
C THR A 66 -4.35 6.88 3.10
N ALA A 67 -3.23 6.22 2.85
CA ALA A 67 -2.03 6.89 2.33
C ALA A 67 -2.19 7.27 0.85
N GLY A 68 -2.81 6.37 0.07
CA GLY A 68 -3.06 6.62 -1.35
C GLY A 68 -4.44 7.21 -1.58
N THR A 69 -4.58 7.96 -2.67
CA THR A 69 -5.79 8.71 -3.02
C THR A 69 -6.41 8.26 -4.35
N ASP A 70 -6.01 7.11 -4.86
CA ASP A 70 -6.45 6.60 -6.18
C ASP A 70 -7.99 6.46 -6.31
N HIS A 71 -8.70 6.44 -5.19
CA HIS A 71 -10.16 6.33 -5.10
C HIS A 71 -10.85 7.70 -5.02
N VAL A 72 -10.08 8.81 -5.06
CA VAL A 72 -10.59 10.17 -4.89
C VAL A 72 -10.26 11.01 -6.12
N ASP A 73 -11.27 11.64 -6.70
CA ASP A 73 -11.08 12.63 -7.77
C ASP A 73 -10.72 13.98 -7.15
N GLU A 74 -9.43 14.16 -6.84
CA GLU A 74 -8.93 15.39 -6.21
C GLU A 74 -9.11 16.63 -7.09
N ALA A 75 -9.04 16.46 -8.43
CA ALA A 75 -9.21 17.56 -9.37
C ALA A 75 -10.64 18.09 -9.30
N TRP A 76 -11.62 17.19 -9.32
CA TRP A 76 -13.01 17.56 -9.20
C TRP A 76 -13.32 18.18 -7.82
N LEU A 77 -12.82 17.60 -6.72
CA LEU A 77 -13.03 18.14 -5.36
C LEU A 77 -12.54 19.60 -5.28
N LYS A 78 -11.35 19.86 -5.84
CA LYS A 78 -10.77 21.21 -5.88
C LYS A 78 -11.66 22.18 -6.68
N GLN A 79 -12.15 21.74 -7.83
CA GLN A 79 -13.05 22.53 -8.69
C GLN A 79 -14.39 22.82 -7.99
N ALA A 80 -14.93 21.85 -7.26
CA ALA A 80 -16.18 21.97 -6.50
C ALA A 80 -16.02 22.76 -5.18
N GLY A 81 -14.80 23.16 -4.83
CA GLY A 81 -14.53 23.89 -3.59
C GLY A 81 -14.60 23.02 -2.34
N ILE A 82 -14.53 21.70 -2.48
CA ILE A 82 -14.61 20.74 -1.38
C ILE A 82 -13.21 20.53 -0.79
N GLY A 83 -13.05 20.79 0.51
CA GLY A 83 -11.79 20.55 1.21
C GLY A 83 -11.40 19.08 1.22
N PHE A 84 -10.10 18.77 1.03
CA PHE A 84 -9.65 17.39 1.01
C PHE A 84 -8.40 17.17 1.86
N SER A 85 -8.36 16.02 2.53
CA SER A 85 -7.17 15.59 3.27
C SER A 85 -7.00 14.07 3.20
N ALA A 86 -5.78 13.64 2.95
CA ALA A 86 -5.37 12.23 3.02
C ALA A 86 -4.39 12.02 4.19
N ALA A 87 -3.95 10.79 4.38
CA ALA A 87 -3.03 10.42 5.46
C ALA A 87 -1.73 9.81 4.88
N PRO A 88 -0.93 10.59 4.12
CA PRO A 88 0.26 10.04 3.47
C PRO A 88 1.27 9.50 4.48
N GLY A 89 1.82 8.33 4.19
CA GLY A 89 2.82 7.67 5.04
C GLY A 89 2.26 7.01 6.29
N CYS A 90 0.97 7.06 6.51
CA CYS A 90 0.34 6.51 7.72
C CYS A 90 0.64 5.03 7.92
N ASN A 91 0.69 4.24 6.86
CA ASN A 91 0.94 2.80 6.90
C ASN A 91 2.40 2.42 6.60
N ALA A 92 3.29 3.40 6.44
CA ALA A 92 4.64 3.14 5.92
C ALA A 92 5.43 2.15 6.79
N ILE A 93 5.34 2.28 8.12
CA ILE A 93 6.02 1.38 9.05
C ILE A 93 5.50 -0.05 8.89
N ALA A 94 4.18 -0.21 8.81
CA ALA A 94 3.55 -1.53 8.66
C ALA A 94 3.94 -2.21 7.34
N VAL A 95 4.03 -1.43 6.25
CA VAL A 95 4.48 -1.97 4.96
C VAL A 95 5.95 -2.39 5.03
N VAL A 96 6.80 -1.60 5.66
CA VAL A 96 8.22 -1.94 5.86
C VAL A 96 8.35 -3.24 6.68
N GLU A 97 7.62 -3.36 7.78
CA GLU A 97 7.60 -4.57 8.61
C GLU A 97 7.13 -5.80 7.81
N TYR A 98 6.13 -5.59 6.95
CA TYR A 98 5.63 -6.63 6.05
C TYR A 98 6.72 -7.09 5.07
N VAL A 99 7.41 -6.15 4.41
CA VAL A 99 8.49 -6.48 3.46
C VAL A 99 9.63 -7.24 4.18
N PHE A 100 10.02 -6.77 5.38
CA PHE A 100 11.01 -7.47 6.18
C PHE A 100 10.58 -8.89 6.54
N SER A 101 9.33 -9.06 6.98
CA SER A 101 8.79 -10.38 7.33
C SER A 101 8.83 -11.32 6.14
N ALA A 102 8.44 -10.83 4.96
CA ALA A 102 8.48 -11.62 3.72
C ALA A 102 9.92 -12.02 3.36
N LEU A 103 10.85 -11.07 3.44
CA LEU A 103 12.27 -11.33 3.14
C LEU A 103 12.87 -12.36 4.10
N LEU A 104 12.57 -12.26 5.41
CA LEU A 104 13.06 -13.21 6.41
C LEU A 104 12.48 -14.61 6.19
N MET A 105 11.18 -14.71 5.84
CA MET A 105 10.55 -15.98 5.51
C MET A 105 11.18 -16.63 4.28
N LEU A 106 11.49 -15.83 3.25
CA LEU A 106 12.14 -16.33 2.05
C LEU A 106 13.60 -16.75 2.36
N ALA A 107 14.30 -15.97 3.16
CA ALA A 107 15.68 -16.29 3.59
C ALA A 107 15.71 -17.62 4.35
N GLU A 108 14.78 -17.82 5.28
CA GLU A 108 14.65 -19.09 6.03
C GLU A 108 14.27 -20.26 5.09
N ARG A 109 13.31 -20.05 4.19
CA ARG A 109 12.87 -21.08 3.25
C ARG A 109 13.97 -21.54 2.31
N ASP A 110 14.73 -20.59 1.78
CA ASP A 110 15.68 -20.83 0.69
C ASP A 110 17.15 -20.90 1.18
N GLY A 111 17.40 -20.74 2.49
CA GLY A 111 18.70 -20.91 3.11
C GLY A 111 19.73 -19.85 2.71
N PHE A 112 19.33 -18.56 2.63
CA PHE A 112 20.29 -17.50 2.32
C PHE A 112 20.33 -16.42 3.40
N SER A 113 21.42 -15.66 3.46
CA SER A 113 21.55 -14.49 4.31
C SER A 113 21.09 -13.25 3.55
N LEU A 114 20.28 -12.40 4.18
CA LEU A 114 19.85 -11.12 3.58
C LEU A 114 21.03 -10.18 3.35
N ARG A 115 22.11 -10.32 4.14
CA ARG A 115 23.33 -9.50 3.97
C ARG A 115 24.08 -9.81 2.68
N ASP A 116 23.84 -10.99 2.12
CA ASP A 116 24.46 -11.42 0.86
C ASP A 116 23.60 -11.01 -0.36
N ARG A 117 22.54 -10.25 -0.14
CA ARG A 117 21.59 -9.83 -1.18
C ARG A 117 21.61 -8.32 -1.39
N THR A 118 21.50 -7.92 -2.64
CA THR A 118 21.30 -6.52 -3.03
C THR A 118 19.79 -6.28 -3.25
N ILE A 119 19.24 -5.29 -2.56
CA ILE A 119 17.80 -4.99 -2.60
C ILE A 119 17.56 -3.71 -3.41
N GLY A 120 16.93 -3.84 -4.55
CA GLY A 120 16.46 -2.74 -5.39
C GLY A 120 15.12 -2.21 -4.91
N ILE A 121 15.08 -0.94 -4.51
CA ILE A 121 13.88 -0.26 -4.02
C ILE A 121 13.38 0.68 -5.11
N VAL A 122 12.20 0.38 -5.66
CA VAL A 122 11.56 1.17 -6.71
C VAL A 122 10.45 2.03 -6.06
N GLY A 123 10.66 3.34 -6.05
CA GLY A 123 9.83 4.29 -5.31
C GLY A 123 10.40 4.55 -3.92
N VAL A 124 11.07 5.69 -3.74
CA VAL A 124 11.78 6.04 -2.49
C VAL A 124 11.01 7.15 -1.75
N GLY A 125 9.70 6.96 -1.62
CA GLY A 125 8.80 7.81 -0.85
C GLY A 125 8.73 7.40 0.62
N ASN A 126 7.57 7.55 1.24
CA ASN A 126 7.36 7.26 2.67
C ASN A 126 7.74 5.83 3.08
N VAL A 127 7.47 4.85 2.22
CA VAL A 127 7.79 3.44 2.49
C VAL A 127 9.25 3.16 2.11
N GLY A 128 9.63 3.46 0.86
CA GLY A 128 10.94 3.12 0.32
C GLY A 128 12.10 3.71 1.12
N SER A 129 11.99 4.98 1.54
CA SER A 129 13.05 5.61 2.35
C SER A 129 13.22 4.94 3.72
N ARG A 130 12.08 4.61 4.37
CA ARG A 130 12.13 3.91 5.67
C ARG A 130 12.65 2.48 5.53
N LEU A 131 12.33 1.82 4.42
CA LEU A 131 12.85 0.50 4.12
C LEU A 131 14.37 0.55 3.91
N GLN A 132 14.83 1.51 3.08
CA GLN A 132 16.25 1.76 2.84
C GLN A 132 17.01 1.93 4.17
N THR A 133 16.59 2.89 5.00
CA THR A 133 17.25 3.20 6.27
C THR A 133 17.42 1.95 7.15
N ARG A 134 16.37 1.10 7.21
CA ARG A 134 16.42 -0.11 8.05
C ARG A 134 17.29 -1.21 7.45
N LEU A 135 17.28 -1.38 6.14
CA LEU A 135 18.12 -2.37 5.46
C LEU A 135 19.60 -2.00 5.63
N GLU A 136 19.94 -0.74 5.41
CA GLU A 136 21.31 -0.23 5.55
C GLU A 136 21.81 -0.34 7.00
N ALA A 137 20.94 -0.07 7.97
CA ALA A 137 21.27 -0.24 9.40
C ALA A 137 21.60 -1.70 9.76
N LEU A 138 21.12 -2.67 8.96
CA LEU A 138 21.42 -4.09 9.11
C LEU A 138 22.62 -4.55 8.26
N GLY A 139 23.26 -3.62 7.54
CA GLY A 139 24.38 -3.92 6.65
C GLY A 139 23.94 -4.57 5.34
N ILE A 140 22.71 -4.35 4.91
CA ILE A 140 22.18 -4.91 3.65
C ILE A 140 22.29 -3.85 2.56
N ARG A 141 22.89 -4.21 1.44
CA ARG A 141 23.11 -3.31 0.30
C ARG A 141 21.76 -2.94 -0.37
N THR A 142 21.55 -1.65 -0.60
CA THR A 142 20.35 -1.15 -1.30
C THR A 142 20.73 -0.42 -2.59
N LEU A 143 19.87 -0.49 -3.58
CA LEU A 143 19.89 0.33 -4.80
C LEU A 143 18.55 1.05 -4.92
N LEU A 144 18.58 2.32 -5.26
CA LEU A 144 17.39 3.17 -5.24
C LEU A 144 17.00 3.57 -6.66
N CYS A 145 15.71 3.47 -6.98
CA CYS A 145 15.16 3.97 -8.23
C CYS A 145 13.92 4.83 -7.94
N ASP A 146 14.05 6.13 -8.20
CA ASP A 146 12.93 7.08 -8.06
C ASP A 146 13.16 8.22 -9.08
N PRO A 147 12.76 8.05 -10.35
CA PRO A 147 13.02 9.05 -11.38
C PRO A 147 12.50 10.45 -11.06
N PRO A 148 11.30 10.62 -10.46
CA PRO A 148 10.87 11.97 -10.04
C PRO A 148 11.81 12.63 -9.03
N ARG A 149 12.35 11.87 -8.07
CA ARG A 149 13.28 12.40 -7.08
C ARG A 149 14.64 12.73 -7.70
N ALA A 150 15.13 11.84 -8.56
CA ALA A 150 16.37 12.05 -9.31
C ALA A 150 16.29 13.32 -10.16
N ALA A 151 15.16 13.51 -10.88
CA ALA A 151 14.94 14.67 -11.74
C ALA A 151 14.87 15.99 -10.96
N ARG A 152 14.44 15.96 -9.70
CA ARG A 152 14.44 17.15 -8.82
C ARG A 152 15.80 17.45 -8.19
N GLY A 153 16.77 16.55 -8.35
CA GLY A 153 18.07 16.68 -7.69
C GLY A 153 18.04 16.38 -6.19
N ASP A 154 17.10 15.57 -5.74
CA ASP A 154 17.05 15.13 -4.33
C ASP A 154 18.32 14.35 -3.99
N GLU A 155 18.77 14.46 -2.74
CA GLU A 155 19.90 13.67 -2.24
C GLU A 155 19.62 12.17 -2.32
N GLY A 156 20.59 11.41 -2.84
CA GLY A 156 20.52 9.96 -2.97
C GLY A 156 21.25 9.45 -4.21
N ASP A 157 21.78 8.24 -4.14
CA ASP A 157 22.38 7.56 -5.29
C ASP A 157 21.28 6.84 -6.06
N PHE A 158 20.53 7.63 -6.84
CA PHE A 158 19.42 7.09 -7.65
C PHE A 158 19.98 6.45 -8.93
N ARG A 159 19.55 5.23 -9.16
CA ARG A 159 19.89 4.43 -10.34
C ARG A 159 18.67 4.30 -11.24
N THR A 160 18.93 3.93 -12.49
CA THR A 160 17.85 3.58 -13.42
C THR A 160 17.21 2.25 -13.04
N LEU A 161 16.00 2.01 -13.49
CA LEU A 161 15.34 0.73 -13.27
C LEU A 161 16.10 -0.42 -13.94
N ASP A 162 16.71 -0.17 -15.09
CA ASP A 162 17.53 -1.15 -15.81
C ASP A 162 18.74 -1.58 -14.99
N GLU A 163 19.42 -0.65 -14.34
CA GLU A 163 20.55 -0.98 -13.44
C GLU A 163 20.07 -1.83 -12.26
N LEU A 164 18.91 -1.50 -11.68
CA LEU A 164 18.35 -2.31 -10.59
C LEU A 164 18.06 -3.73 -11.05
N VAL A 165 17.48 -3.90 -12.26
CA VAL A 165 17.16 -5.22 -12.82
C VAL A 165 18.41 -6.08 -13.00
N GLN A 166 19.53 -5.45 -13.39
CA GLN A 166 20.81 -6.15 -13.59
C GLN A 166 21.51 -6.52 -12.28
N GLU A 167 21.47 -5.62 -11.29
CA GLU A 167 22.30 -5.74 -10.08
C GLU A 167 21.55 -6.33 -8.88
N ALA A 168 20.24 -6.08 -8.76
CA ALA A 168 19.50 -6.47 -7.56
C ALA A 168 19.14 -7.96 -7.57
N ASP A 169 19.14 -8.55 -6.39
CA ASP A 169 18.62 -9.90 -6.14
C ASP A 169 17.16 -9.86 -5.70
N VAL A 170 16.74 -8.71 -5.19
CA VAL A 170 15.35 -8.44 -4.80
C VAL A 170 14.92 -7.13 -5.45
N LEU A 171 13.76 -7.12 -6.10
CA LEU A 171 13.11 -5.88 -6.51
C LEU A 171 11.82 -5.69 -5.72
N THR A 172 11.71 -4.55 -5.03
CA THR A 172 10.52 -4.24 -4.23
C THR A 172 9.93 -2.89 -4.66
N PHE A 173 8.62 -2.88 -4.97
CA PHE A 173 7.91 -1.74 -5.54
C PHE A 173 7.09 -1.00 -4.49
N HIS A 174 7.29 0.33 -4.42
CA HIS A 174 6.63 1.23 -3.46
C HIS A 174 6.18 2.54 -4.13
N THR A 175 5.77 2.46 -5.37
CA THR A 175 5.36 3.60 -6.19
C THR A 175 3.85 3.88 -6.07
N PRO A 176 3.40 5.12 -6.31
CA PRO A 176 1.99 5.35 -6.63
C PRO A 176 1.64 4.73 -7.99
N LEU A 177 0.36 4.70 -8.33
CA LEU A 177 -0.08 4.23 -9.65
C LEU A 177 -0.33 5.43 -10.56
N TYR A 178 0.53 5.62 -11.54
CA TYR A 178 0.35 6.57 -12.63
C TYR A 178 0.09 5.78 -13.92
N LYS A 179 -1.03 6.06 -14.56
CA LYS A 179 -1.45 5.32 -15.78
C LYS A 179 -0.74 5.83 -17.03
N ASP A 180 -0.31 7.09 -17.00
CA ASP A 180 0.31 7.78 -18.14
C ASP A 180 1.33 8.81 -17.65
N GLY A 181 1.89 9.58 -18.58
CA GLY A 181 2.87 10.62 -18.29
C GLY A 181 4.30 10.10 -18.21
N PRO A 182 5.27 11.01 -17.98
CA PRO A 182 6.69 10.65 -18.03
C PRO A 182 7.13 9.70 -16.91
N TYR A 183 6.37 9.63 -15.84
CA TYR A 183 6.66 8.74 -14.71
C TYR A 183 5.58 7.66 -14.54
N LYS A 184 5.05 7.18 -15.67
CA LYS A 184 4.06 6.09 -15.70
C LYS A 184 4.56 4.89 -14.90
N THR A 185 3.71 4.34 -14.03
CA THR A 185 4.01 3.17 -13.21
C THR A 185 3.06 2.00 -13.49
N LEU A 186 2.04 2.22 -14.32
CA LEU A 186 1.19 1.12 -14.81
C LEU A 186 2.06 0.14 -15.61
N HIS A 187 2.09 -1.13 -15.18
CA HIS A 187 2.95 -2.18 -15.74
C HIS A 187 4.43 -1.76 -15.79
N LEU A 188 4.90 -1.08 -14.73
CA LEU A 188 6.31 -0.73 -14.60
C LEU A 188 7.19 -1.98 -14.61
N ALA A 189 6.73 -3.04 -13.94
CA ALA A 189 7.30 -4.38 -14.09
C ALA A 189 6.50 -5.11 -15.18
N ASP A 190 6.85 -4.84 -16.43
CA ASP A 190 6.28 -5.42 -17.63
C ASP A 190 6.96 -6.76 -17.99
N GLU A 191 6.55 -7.35 -19.09
CA GLU A 191 7.13 -8.61 -19.59
C GLU A 191 8.64 -8.51 -19.80
N THR A 192 9.10 -7.39 -20.37
CA THR A 192 10.52 -7.16 -20.66
C THR A 192 11.35 -7.15 -19.37
N LEU A 193 10.89 -6.37 -18.39
CA LEU A 193 11.55 -6.29 -17.09
C LEU A 193 11.56 -7.66 -16.40
N ILE A 194 10.38 -8.31 -16.34
CA ILE A 194 10.20 -9.56 -15.62
C ILE A 194 11.10 -10.67 -16.24
N ARG A 195 11.25 -10.71 -17.56
CA ARG A 195 12.15 -11.67 -18.24
C ARG A 195 13.61 -11.47 -17.89
N ARG A 196 14.03 -10.22 -17.63
CA ARG A 196 15.43 -9.85 -17.36
C ARG A 196 15.85 -10.05 -15.90
N LEU A 197 14.90 -10.30 -15.00
CA LEU A 197 15.23 -10.56 -13.59
C LEU A 197 16.16 -11.76 -13.47
N LYS A 198 17.12 -11.69 -12.57
CA LYS A 198 18.07 -12.77 -12.31
C LYS A 198 17.35 -14.09 -11.99
N PRO A 199 17.90 -15.23 -12.38
CA PRO A 199 17.40 -16.53 -11.88
C PRO A 199 17.44 -16.55 -10.35
N GLY A 200 16.34 -16.91 -9.72
CA GLY A 200 16.21 -16.93 -8.27
C GLY A 200 15.97 -15.57 -7.62
N ALA A 201 15.74 -14.53 -8.43
CA ALA A 201 15.40 -13.21 -7.89
C ALA A 201 14.09 -13.25 -7.08
N ILE A 202 13.91 -12.21 -6.26
CA ILE A 202 12.69 -12.01 -5.48
C ILE A 202 12.00 -10.73 -5.99
N LEU A 203 10.72 -10.85 -6.37
CA LEU A 203 9.90 -9.71 -6.75
C LEU A 203 8.83 -9.46 -5.70
N ILE A 204 8.78 -8.23 -5.15
CA ILE A 204 7.83 -7.85 -4.11
C ILE A 204 6.99 -6.67 -4.62
N ASN A 205 5.66 -6.80 -4.56
CA ASN A 205 4.76 -5.68 -4.83
C ASN A 205 3.86 -5.44 -3.60
N ALA A 206 4.15 -4.37 -2.88
CA ALA A 206 3.39 -3.93 -1.71
C ALA A 206 2.86 -2.50 -1.90
N CYS A 207 2.60 -2.09 -3.15
CA CYS A 207 2.12 -0.73 -3.44
C CYS A 207 0.78 -0.71 -4.17
N ARG A 208 0.75 -1.00 -5.48
CA ARG A 208 -0.47 -1.07 -6.30
C ARG A 208 -0.41 -2.27 -7.23
N GLY A 209 -1.49 -3.03 -7.31
CA GLY A 209 -1.56 -4.23 -8.15
C GLY A 209 -1.05 -4.03 -9.57
N PRO A 210 -1.61 -3.04 -10.30
CA PRO A 210 -1.22 -2.82 -11.70
C PRO A 210 0.19 -2.27 -11.94
N VAL A 211 1.02 -2.11 -10.92
CA VAL A 211 2.45 -1.78 -11.11
C VAL A 211 3.19 -2.97 -11.68
N VAL A 212 2.74 -4.19 -11.37
CA VAL A 212 3.31 -5.42 -11.93
C VAL A 212 2.29 -6.03 -12.91
N ASP A 213 2.71 -6.30 -14.13
CA ASP A 213 1.91 -7.03 -15.10
C ASP A 213 1.74 -8.47 -14.62
N ASN A 214 0.56 -8.81 -14.13
CA ASN A 214 0.29 -10.12 -13.54
C ASN A 214 0.24 -11.22 -14.60
N ALA A 215 -0.11 -10.92 -15.85
CA ALA A 215 -0.10 -11.89 -16.94
C ALA A 215 1.33 -12.26 -17.33
N ALA A 216 2.20 -11.27 -17.47
CA ALA A 216 3.62 -11.47 -17.74
C ALA A 216 4.31 -12.25 -16.61
N LEU A 217 3.98 -11.91 -15.36
CA LEU A 217 4.51 -12.62 -14.20
C LEU A 217 4.10 -14.09 -14.19
N LEU A 218 2.83 -14.36 -14.49
CA LEU A 218 2.31 -15.73 -14.58
C LEU A 218 3.01 -16.51 -15.72
N ALA A 219 3.23 -15.86 -16.86
CA ALA A 219 3.93 -16.49 -17.99
C ALA A 219 5.35 -16.92 -17.60
N ARG A 220 6.10 -16.05 -16.90
CA ARG A 220 7.45 -16.37 -16.40
C ARG A 220 7.44 -17.55 -15.43
N LEU A 221 6.49 -17.57 -14.50
CA LEU A 221 6.36 -18.65 -13.51
C LEU A 221 6.04 -19.98 -14.23
N ASN A 222 5.13 -19.96 -15.22
CA ASN A 222 4.77 -21.14 -16.01
C ASN A 222 5.95 -21.66 -16.86
N ALA A 223 6.85 -20.78 -17.30
CA ALA A 223 8.06 -21.17 -18.02
C ALA A 223 9.10 -21.88 -17.12
N GLY A 224 8.83 -22.01 -15.83
CA GLY A 224 9.69 -22.71 -14.87
C GLY A 224 10.95 -21.97 -14.47
N GLN A 225 11.08 -20.70 -14.86
CA GLN A 225 12.25 -19.90 -14.49
C GLN A 225 12.20 -19.54 -13.00
N PRO A 226 13.29 -19.78 -12.24
CA PRO A 226 13.25 -19.54 -10.81
C PRO A 226 12.98 -18.07 -10.46
N LEU A 227 11.92 -17.83 -9.70
CA LEU A 227 11.51 -16.52 -9.22
C LEU A 227 10.68 -16.69 -7.94
N SER A 228 10.99 -15.95 -6.89
CA SER A 228 10.14 -15.87 -5.70
C SER A 228 9.32 -14.60 -5.76
N VAL A 229 8.04 -14.70 -5.42
CA VAL A 229 7.08 -13.60 -5.61
C VAL A 229 6.32 -13.33 -4.32
N VAL A 230 6.24 -12.05 -3.94
CA VAL A 230 5.46 -11.58 -2.79
C VAL A 230 4.50 -10.49 -3.27
N LEU A 231 3.21 -10.76 -3.22
CA LEU A 231 2.18 -9.81 -3.68
C LEU A 231 1.22 -9.47 -2.53
N ASP A 232 1.27 -8.24 -2.05
CA ASP A 232 0.25 -7.67 -1.16
C ASP A 232 -0.97 -7.21 -1.95
N VAL A 233 -0.76 -6.86 -3.22
CA VAL A 233 -1.74 -6.27 -4.12
C VAL A 233 -1.70 -6.97 -5.46
N TRP A 234 -2.87 -7.03 -6.15
CA TRP A 234 -3.07 -7.74 -7.42
C TRP A 234 -3.77 -6.84 -8.40
N GLU A 235 -3.55 -7.09 -9.66
CA GLU A 235 -4.41 -6.45 -10.64
C GLU A 235 -5.83 -6.95 -10.49
N UNK A 236 -6.50 -6.10 -10.33
CA UNK A 236 -7.82 -6.38 -10.01
C UNK A 236 -8.54 -6.78 -11.14
N UNK A 237 -8.79 -7.24 -11.11
CA UNK A 237 -9.72 -7.47 -11.95
C UNK A 237 -9.84 -8.79 -12.36
N ASN A 238 -9.13 -9.41 -12.24
CA ASN A 238 -9.62 -10.73 -12.69
C ASN A 238 -9.62 -11.69 -11.51
N ARG A 239 -10.70 -11.68 -10.73
CA ARG A 239 -10.99 -12.71 -9.73
C ARG A 239 -10.89 -14.13 -10.34
N ILE A 240 -11.14 -14.26 -11.62
CA ILE A 240 -11.04 -15.53 -12.36
C ILE A 240 -9.57 -15.95 -12.53
N LEU A 241 -8.69 -15.01 -12.87
CA LEU A 241 -7.26 -15.28 -13.01
C LEU A 241 -6.63 -15.63 -11.66
N THR A 242 -7.00 -14.92 -10.58
CA THR A 242 -6.44 -15.19 -9.26
C THR A 242 -6.86 -16.55 -8.69
N SER A 243 -8.10 -17.01 -8.94
CA SER A 243 -8.56 -18.26 -8.34
C SER A 243 -8.09 -19.51 -9.13
N ARG A 244 -8.05 -19.42 -10.45
CA ARG A 244 -7.81 -20.60 -11.30
C ARG A 244 -6.33 -20.83 -11.62
N TYR A 245 -5.57 -19.75 -11.84
CA TYR A 245 -4.19 -19.85 -12.31
C TYR A 245 -3.16 -19.71 -11.19
N TRP A 246 -3.48 -18.97 -10.12
CA TRP A 246 -2.52 -18.72 -9.04
C TRP A 246 -2.55 -19.74 -7.92
N LYS A 247 -3.66 -20.50 -7.75
CA LYS A 247 -3.77 -21.52 -6.70
C LYS A 247 -2.63 -22.54 -6.72
N PRO A 248 -2.22 -23.09 -7.88
CA PRO A 248 -1.11 -24.05 -7.90
C PRO A 248 0.20 -23.42 -7.41
N TRP A 249 0.46 -22.16 -7.76
CA TRP A 249 1.69 -21.46 -7.38
C TRP A 249 1.71 -21.05 -5.91
N ILE A 250 0.56 -20.69 -5.38
CA ILE A 250 0.38 -20.40 -3.96
C ILE A 250 0.60 -21.68 -3.14
N SER A 251 0.01 -22.81 -3.59
CA SER A 251 0.17 -24.09 -2.90
C SER A 251 1.60 -24.64 -3.02
N ALA A 252 2.29 -24.34 -4.10
CA ALA A 252 3.70 -24.70 -4.30
C ALA A 252 4.69 -23.81 -3.53
N ARG A 253 4.19 -22.86 -2.75
CA ARG A 253 4.99 -21.90 -1.95
C ARG A 253 5.93 -21.00 -2.76
N ARG A 254 5.69 -20.87 -4.06
CA ARG A 254 6.47 -19.97 -4.93
C ARG A 254 5.97 -18.52 -4.87
N ILE A 255 4.71 -18.34 -4.47
CA ILE A 255 4.09 -17.04 -4.24
C ILE A 255 3.66 -16.97 -2.78
N LEU A 256 4.10 -15.94 -2.09
CA LEU A 256 3.59 -15.61 -0.76
C LEU A 256 2.44 -14.62 -0.94
N PRO A 257 1.19 -15.07 -0.88
CA PRO A 257 0.09 -14.12 -0.84
C PRO A 257 0.10 -13.45 0.51
N VAL A 258 -0.14 -12.16 0.54
CA VAL A 258 -0.51 -11.53 1.79
C VAL A 258 -1.85 -12.12 2.20
N ILE A 259 -1.80 -12.92 3.21
CA ILE A 259 -3.00 -13.24 3.94
C ILE A 259 -3.39 -11.92 4.61
N ARG A 260 -4.40 -11.26 4.09
CA ARG A 260 -5.12 -10.25 4.85
C ARG A 260 -5.34 -10.83 6.24
N TRP A 261 -4.64 -10.31 7.21
CA TRP A 261 -4.81 -10.70 8.60
C TRP A 261 -6.21 -10.30 9.09
N LYS A 262 -7.21 -11.00 8.58
CA LYS A 262 -8.45 -11.22 9.30
C LYS A 262 -8.23 -12.53 10.04
N ALA A 263 -8.03 -12.43 11.34
CA ALA A 263 -7.85 -13.56 12.21
C ALA A 263 -9.00 -14.56 12.04
N LYS A 264 -8.79 -15.59 11.24
CA LYS A 264 -9.57 -16.83 11.30
C LYS A 264 -8.62 -18.00 11.08
N ARG A 265 -8.45 -18.72 12.15
CA ARG A 265 -7.87 -20.05 12.35
C ARG A 265 -7.15 -20.70 11.16
N ALA A 266 -5.86 -20.82 11.24
CA ALA A 266 -5.07 -21.72 10.41
C ALA A 266 -4.06 -22.50 11.27
N ALA A 267 -3.83 -23.72 10.87
CA ALA A 267 -3.07 -24.75 11.57
C ALA A 267 -1.55 -24.47 11.66
N PRO A 268 -0.83 -25.20 12.49
CA PRO A 268 0.38 -24.68 13.13
C PRO A 268 1.69 -25.00 12.42
N LEU A 269 2.47 -23.95 12.22
CA LEU A 269 3.93 -24.05 12.07
C LEU A 269 4.53 -23.51 13.39
N ARG A 270 5.19 -24.39 14.15
CA ARG A 270 5.62 -24.08 15.53
C ARG A 270 6.61 -22.90 15.66
N SER A 271 7.41 -22.65 14.65
CA SER A 271 8.39 -21.55 14.64
C SER A 271 7.73 -20.19 14.29
N LEU A 272 6.75 -20.18 13.39
CA LEU A 272 5.99 -18.97 13.06
C LEU A 272 5.16 -18.47 14.25
N ARG A 273 4.75 -19.35 15.16
CA ARG A 273 4.03 -18.97 16.39
C ARG A 273 4.89 -18.12 17.32
N ARG A 274 6.19 -18.33 17.36
CA ARG A 274 7.10 -17.59 18.25
C ARG A 274 7.36 -16.18 17.69
N ILE A 275 7.58 -16.08 16.38
CA ILE A 275 7.75 -14.79 15.67
C ILE A 275 6.42 -14.03 15.63
N ALA A 276 5.31 -14.71 15.34
CA ALA A 276 3.98 -14.10 15.33
C ALA A 276 3.54 -13.61 16.72
N ARG A 277 3.94 -14.28 17.81
CA ARG A 277 3.66 -13.81 19.17
C ARG A 277 4.50 -12.57 19.52
N LEU A 278 5.75 -12.52 19.11
CA LEU A 278 6.62 -11.36 19.31
C LEU A 278 6.14 -10.15 18.49
N LEU A 279 5.71 -10.38 17.26
CA LEU A 279 5.17 -9.35 16.38
C LEU A 279 3.74 -8.93 16.80
N ALA A 280 2.90 -9.86 17.25
CA ALA A 280 1.53 -9.56 17.68
C ALA A 280 1.50 -8.80 19.01
N ALA A 281 2.39 -9.11 19.94
CA ALA A 281 2.51 -8.36 21.20
C ALA A 281 2.98 -6.92 20.97
N SER A 282 3.85 -6.70 19.96
CA SER A 282 4.32 -5.37 19.60
C SER A 282 3.37 -4.63 18.65
N SER A 283 2.58 -5.35 17.85
CA SER A 283 1.72 -4.73 16.83
C SER A 283 0.39 -4.20 17.40
N MET A 284 -0.20 -4.86 18.42
CA MET A 284 -1.50 -4.39 18.93
C MET A 284 -1.43 -3.05 19.64
N SER A 285 -0.36 -2.78 20.39
CA SER A 285 -0.17 -1.45 20.99
C SER A 285 0.21 -0.41 19.92
N ARG A 286 0.97 -0.81 18.90
CA ARG A 286 1.35 0.07 17.78
C ARG A 286 0.18 0.33 16.83
N TRP A 287 -0.70 -0.64 16.61
CA TRP A 287 -1.93 -0.43 15.83
C TRP A 287 -2.84 0.61 16.46
N ARG A 288 -2.96 0.61 17.79
CA ARG A 288 -3.70 1.66 18.51
C ARG A 288 -3.07 3.03 18.31
N HIS A 289 -1.75 3.15 18.43
CA HIS A 289 -1.01 4.40 18.18
C HIS A 289 -1.08 4.82 16.70
N TYR A 290 -1.09 3.88 15.80
CA TYR A 290 -1.17 4.07 14.37
C TYR A 290 -2.52 4.64 13.95
N CYS A 291 -3.61 4.03 14.38
CA CYS A 291 -4.96 4.56 14.10
C CYS A 291 -5.17 5.94 14.74
N LEU A 292 -4.63 6.15 15.92
CA LEU A 292 -4.65 7.46 16.61
C LEU A 292 -3.88 8.53 15.82
N ARG A 293 -2.70 8.21 15.29
CA ARG A 293 -1.92 9.16 14.47
C ARG A 293 -2.61 9.50 13.14
N LEU A 294 -3.23 8.51 12.52
CA LEU A 294 -3.99 8.67 11.29
C LEU A 294 -5.12 9.68 11.45
N SER A 295 -5.89 9.50 12.49
CA SER A 295 -7.05 10.33 12.79
C SER A 295 -6.63 11.73 13.27
N LEU A 296 -5.49 11.86 13.97
CA LEU A 296 -4.95 13.14 14.41
C LEU A 296 -4.47 14.03 13.25
N VAL A 297 -3.96 13.45 12.17
CA VAL A 297 -3.57 14.24 10.99
C VAL A 297 -4.80 14.80 10.29
N VAL A 298 -5.82 13.97 10.08
CA VAL A 298 -7.09 14.40 9.48
C VAL A 298 -7.78 15.45 10.39
N LEU A 299 -7.77 15.23 11.69
CA LEU A 299 -8.32 16.18 12.68
C LEU A 299 -7.62 17.55 12.64
N ARG A 300 -6.30 17.58 12.58
CA ARG A 300 -5.52 18.82 12.50
C ARG A 300 -5.80 19.60 11.22
N PHE A 301 -5.94 18.90 10.10
CA PHE A 301 -6.26 19.53 8.82
C PHE A 301 -7.69 20.08 8.82
N MET A 302 -8.63 19.28 9.30
CA MET A 302 -10.04 19.65 9.41
C MET A 302 -10.24 20.86 10.35
N ALA A 303 -9.58 20.87 11.51
CA ALA A 303 -9.61 21.99 12.45
C ALA A 303 -9.02 23.27 11.83
N ARG A 304 -7.92 23.16 11.05
CA ARG A 304 -7.34 24.31 10.34
C ARG A 304 -8.27 24.83 9.24
N TRP A 305 -9.00 23.95 8.59
CA TRP A 305 -9.94 24.33 7.53
C TRP A 305 -11.18 25.02 8.10
N ILE A 306 -11.72 24.50 9.22
CA ILE A 306 -12.86 25.12 9.92
C ILE A 306 -12.49 26.53 10.40
N ASN A 307 -11.28 26.71 10.94
CA ASN A 307 -10.82 28.02 11.46
C ASN A 307 -10.50 29.05 10.35
N ARG A 308 -10.49 28.64 9.06
CA ARG A 308 -10.28 29.55 7.92
C ARG A 308 -11.57 29.97 7.21
N ARG A 309 -12.72 29.51 7.68
CA ARG A 309 -14.06 29.93 7.25
C ARG A 309 -14.76 30.72 8.36
#